data_84fa9a22dcbd73de955fdac41811a355
#
_entry.id   84fa9a22dcbd73de955fdac41811a355
#
_cell.length_a   1.000
_cell.length_b   1.000
_cell.length_c   1.000
_cell.angle_alpha   90.00
_cell.angle_beta   90.00
_cell.angle_gamma   90.00
#
_symmetry.space_group_name_H-M   'P 1'
#
loop_
_entity.id
_entity.type
_entity.pdbx_description
1 polymer ?
#
loop_
_entity_poly.entity_id
_entity_poly.type
_entity_poly.pdbx_seq_one_letter_code
_entity_poly.pdbx_strand_id
1 'polypeptide(L)'
;MNKYNYYYDEYFKDVKDIVERYKKVPSLHIVGVHRGSLPIAVHLSNVLECPMSIVKFQHMDGNDKKAEWLLNLTDDVSIRPDKCKQFFPRLLVIDDVYDTGTTFRAIKELPEFQNNPDYCLLALFGNKNDDDVSYIHEQLYRWIVYPWERVAGGM
;
A
#
# COMPACT_ATOMS: atom_id res chain seq x y z
N MET A 1 26.23 0.97 3.47
CA MET A 1 24.85 0.88 3.97
C MET A 1 24.50 -0.57 4.28
N ASN A 2 23.96 -0.80 5.44
CA ASN A 2 23.54 -2.15 5.84
C ASN A 2 22.33 -2.61 5.02
N LYS A 3 22.40 -3.81 4.46
CA LYS A 3 21.32 -4.38 3.64
C LYS A 3 20.61 -5.47 4.40
N TYR A 4 19.29 -5.53 4.25
CA TYR A 4 18.46 -6.61 4.72
C TYR A 4 17.85 -7.33 3.52
N ASN A 5 18.09 -8.63 3.43
CA ASN A 5 17.53 -9.44 2.36
C ASN A 5 16.20 -10.04 2.83
N TYR A 6 15.12 -9.55 2.25
CA TYR A 6 13.78 -10.04 2.50
C TYR A 6 13.45 -11.13 1.50
N TYR A 7 13.21 -12.34 1.98
CA TYR A 7 13.03 -13.53 1.14
C TYR A 7 11.56 -13.88 0.97
N TYR A 8 11.24 -14.69 -0.04
CA TYR A 8 9.88 -15.12 -0.31
C TYR A 8 9.23 -15.90 0.83
N ASP A 9 9.97 -16.69 1.59
CA ASP A 9 9.43 -17.41 2.75
C ASP A 9 8.95 -16.45 3.85
N GLU A 10 9.70 -15.39 4.15
CA GLU A 10 9.26 -14.32 5.04
C GLU A 10 8.05 -13.57 4.47
N TYR A 11 8.14 -13.23 3.19
CA TYR A 11 7.08 -12.53 2.46
C TYR A 11 5.76 -13.30 2.52
N PHE A 12 5.76 -14.61 2.30
CA PHE A 12 4.55 -15.41 2.36
C PHE A 12 3.94 -15.48 3.76
N LYS A 13 4.77 -15.49 4.80
CA LYS A 13 4.28 -15.38 6.19
C LYS A 13 3.61 -14.04 6.41
N ASP A 14 4.21 -12.97 5.95
CA ASP A 14 3.66 -11.61 6.10
C ASP A 14 2.35 -11.45 5.34
N VAL A 15 2.27 -11.96 4.11
CA VAL A 15 1.03 -11.96 3.32
C VAL A 15 -0.07 -12.71 4.06
N LYS A 16 0.24 -13.86 4.63
CA LYS A 16 -0.72 -14.64 5.42
C LYS A 16 -1.27 -13.82 6.61
N ASP A 17 -0.39 -13.15 7.34
CA ASP A 17 -0.79 -12.31 8.46
C ASP A 17 -1.67 -11.12 8.01
N ILE A 18 -1.32 -10.50 6.91
CA ILE A 18 -2.10 -9.40 6.34
C ILE A 18 -3.49 -9.89 5.91
N VAL A 19 -3.56 -11.02 5.22
CA VAL A 19 -4.83 -11.63 4.81
C VAL A 19 -5.71 -11.92 6.02
N GLU A 20 -5.15 -12.48 7.09
CA GLU A 20 -5.90 -12.75 8.32
C GLU A 20 -6.46 -11.46 8.96
N ARG A 21 -5.73 -10.35 8.87
CA ARG A 21 -6.18 -9.06 9.40
C ARG A 21 -7.34 -8.46 8.60
N TYR A 22 -7.34 -8.64 7.29
CA TYR A 22 -8.23 -7.88 6.39
C TYR A 22 -9.31 -8.71 5.70
N LYS A 23 -9.27 -10.05 5.75
CA LYS A 23 -10.22 -10.92 5.03
C LYS A 23 -11.69 -10.72 5.42
N LYS A 24 -11.96 -10.16 6.60
CA LYS A 24 -13.33 -9.89 7.08
C LYS A 24 -13.71 -8.41 7.00
N VAL A 25 -12.84 -7.56 6.50
CA VAL A 25 -13.13 -6.14 6.36
C VAL A 25 -14.06 -5.96 5.16
N PRO A 26 -15.27 -5.42 5.37
CA PRO A 26 -16.20 -5.21 4.26
C PRO A 26 -15.72 -4.08 3.37
N SER A 27 -15.99 -4.21 2.06
CA SER A 27 -15.75 -3.16 1.08
C SER A 27 -14.30 -2.67 1.03
N LEU A 28 -13.37 -3.58 1.21
CA LEU A 28 -11.94 -3.27 1.13
C LEU A 28 -11.55 -2.90 -0.30
N HIS A 29 -10.76 -1.83 -0.43
CA HIS A 29 -10.20 -1.38 -1.70
C HIS A 29 -8.72 -1.11 -1.50
N ILE A 30 -7.87 -1.83 -2.22
CA ILE A 30 -6.42 -1.69 -2.10
C ILE A 30 -5.94 -0.55 -3.01
N VAL A 31 -5.06 0.28 -2.46
CA VAL A 31 -4.36 1.32 -3.21
C VAL A 31 -2.87 0.98 -3.20
N GLY A 32 -2.37 0.50 -4.34
CA GLY A 32 -0.94 0.20 -4.50
C GLY A 32 -0.15 1.43 -4.87
N VAL A 33 1.03 1.56 -4.25
CA VAL A 33 1.95 2.67 -4.55
C VAL A 33 2.93 2.23 -5.63
N HIS A 34 2.87 2.85 -6.80
CA HIS A 34 3.76 2.59 -7.91
C HIS A 34 5.18 3.06 -7.54
N ARG A 35 6.22 2.23 -7.69
CA ARG A 35 6.14 0.89 -8.31
C ARG A 35 6.49 -0.21 -7.31
N GLY A 36 7.24 0.10 -6.23
CA GLY A 36 7.84 -0.87 -5.32
C GLY A 36 6.83 -1.77 -4.59
N SER A 37 5.63 -1.26 -4.30
CA SER A 37 4.61 -2.01 -3.59
C SER A 37 3.61 -2.72 -4.51
N LEU A 38 3.73 -2.58 -5.83
CA LEU A 38 2.78 -3.22 -6.75
C LEU A 38 2.75 -4.75 -6.64
N PRO A 39 3.88 -5.46 -6.48
CA PRO A 39 3.83 -6.92 -6.34
C PRO A 39 2.95 -7.36 -5.18
N ILE A 40 3.11 -6.76 -3.99
CA ILE A 40 2.28 -7.12 -2.84
C ILE A 40 0.85 -6.62 -2.98
N ALA A 41 0.63 -5.43 -3.55
CA ALA A 41 -0.72 -4.90 -3.75
C ALA A 41 -1.54 -5.80 -4.69
N VAL A 42 -0.97 -6.24 -5.79
CA VAL A 42 -1.60 -7.18 -6.73
C VAL A 42 -1.88 -8.52 -6.05
N HIS A 43 -0.92 -9.04 -5.31
CA HIS A 43 -1.08 -10.31 -4.60
C HIS A 43 -2.23 -10.25 -3.60
N LEU A 44 -2.27 -9.20 -2.77
CA LEU A 44 -3.34 -9.03 -1.77
C LEU A 44 -4.71 -8.82 -2.43
N SER A 45 -4.78 -8.03 -3.50
CA SER A 45 -6.01 -7.83 -4.27
C SER A 45 -6.57 -9.14 -4.79
N ASN A 46 -5.71 -10.01 -5.31
CA ASN A 46 -6.10 -11.33 -5.79
C ASN A 46 -6.58 -12.26 -4.67
N VAL A 47 -5.83 -12.34 -3.58
CA VAL A 47 -6.15 -13.25 -2.47
C VAL A 47 -7.40 -12.78 -1.70
N LEU A 48 -7.54 -11.48 -1.48
CA LEU A 48 -8.68 -10.89 -0.77
C LEU A 48 -9.89 -10.64 -1.67
N GLU A 49 -9.75 -10.91 -2.98
CA GLU A 49 -10.82 -10.71 -3.97
C GLU A 49 -11.44 -9.31 -3.88
N CYS A 50 -10.58 -8.30 -3.80
CA CYS A 50 -10.99 -6.91 -3.72
C CYS A 50 -10.37 -6.06 -4.83
N PRO A 51 -11.00 -4.93 -5.19
CA PRO A 51 -10.48 -4.06 -6.24
C PRO A 51 -9.19 -3.36 -5.81
N MET A 52 -8.41 -2.92 -6.80
CA MET A 52 -7.15 -2.23 -6.58
C MET A 52 -7.06 -1.00 -7.48
N SER A 53 -6.65 0.11 -6.89
CA SER A 53 -6.21 1.31 -7.61
C SER A 53 -4.70 1.46 -7.46
N ILE A 54 -4.10 2.28 -8.32
CA ILE A 54 -2.66 2.51 -8.33
C ILE A 54 -2.39 4.01 -8.30
N VAL A 55 -1.53 4.43 -7.39
CA VAL A 55 -1.06 5.80 -7.25
C VAL A 55 0.43 5.87 -7.53
N LYS A 56 0.87 6.93 -8.18
CA LYS A 56 2.30 7.22 -8.41
C LYS A 56 2.64 8.61 -7.87
N PHE A 57 3.93 8.88 -7.74
CA PHE A 57 4.44 10.18 -7.31
C PHE A 57 5.11 10.91 -8.44
N GLN A 58 4.84 12.21 -8.54
CA GLN A 58 5.64 13.13 -9.33
C GLN A 58 6.55 13.91 -8.40
N HIS A 59 7.82 14.04 -8.80
CA HIS A 59 8.72 14.99 -8.18
C HIS A 59 8.40 16.39 -8.68
N MET A 60 8.02 17.25 -7.75
CA MET A 60 7.88 18.67 -8.01
C MET A 60 9.21 19.37 -7.77
N ASP A 61 9.38 20.59 -8.28
CA ASP A 61 10.54 21.41 -7.97
C ASP A 61 10.68 21.59 -6.46
N GLY A 62 11.86 21.27 -5.91
CA GLY A 62 12.10 21.20 -4.47
C GLY A 62 11.88 19.79 -3.93
N ASN A 63 11.56 19.69 -2.63
CA ASN A 63 11.36 18.40 -1.94
C ASN A 63 9.90 17.95 -1.90
N ASP A 64 9.01 18.63 -2.62
CA ASP A 64 7.59 18.32 -2.61
C ASP A 64 7.29 17.16 -3.55
N LYS A 65 6.43 16.26 -3.10
CA LYS A 65 5.89 15.17 -3.89
C LYS A 65 4.40 15.37 -4.06
N LYS A 66 3.92 15.10 -5.26
CA LYS A 66 2.50 15.09 -5.57
C LYS A 66 2.07 13.69 -5.95
N ALA A 67 0.99 13.21 -5.35
CA ALA A 67 0.37 11.95 -5.72
C ALA A 67 -0.56 12.14 -6.92
N GLU A 68 -0.56 11.17 -7.81
CA GLU A 68 -1.41 11.14 -9.00
C GLU A 68 -1.90 9.71 -9.23
N TRP A 69 -3.19 9.58 -9.59
CA TRP A 69 -3.71 8.27 -9.94
C TRP A 69 -3.13 7.79 -11.28
N LEU A 70 -2.60 6.60 -11.27
CA LEU A 70 -2.25 5.86 -12.48
C LEU A 70 -3.44 5.00 -12.94
N LEU A 71 -4.17 4.44 -11.98
CA LEU A 71 -5.41 3.72 -12.19
C LEU A 71 -6.33 4.04 -11.01
N ASN A 72 -7.47 4.67 -11.28
CA ASN A 72 -8.43 5.03 -10.23
C ASN A 72 -9.76 4.30 -10.45
N LEU A 73 -10.04 3.32 -9.61
CA LEU A 73 -11.30 2.57 -9.60
C LEU A 73 -12.14 2.86 -8.36
N THR A 74 -11.78 3.87 -7.56
CA THR A 74 -12.47 4.16 -6.30
C THR A 74 -13.94 4.56 -6.50
N ASP A 75 -14.25 5.15 -7.65
CA ASP A 75 -15.62 5.56 -8.00
C ASP A 75 -16.33 4.59 -8.95
N ASP A 76 -15.70 3.47 -9.30
CA ASP A 76 -16.31 2.49 -10.19
C ASP A 76 -17.47 1.76 -9.51
N VAL A 77 -18.66 2.00 -9.99
CA VAL A 77 -19.89 1.39 -9.45
C VAL A 77 -19.88 -0.12 -9.55
N SER A 78 -19.20 -0.67 -10.56
CA SER A 78 -19.17 -2.12 -10.80
C SER A 78 -18.45 -2.89 -9.67
N ILE A 79 -17.56 -2.23 -8.94
CA ILE A 79 -16.82 -2.86 -7.85
C ILE A 79 -17.48 -2.65 -6.47
N ARG A 80 -18.58 -1.93 -6.41
CA ARG A 80 -19.29 -1.69 -5.15
C ARG A 80 -20.20 -2.87 -4.82
N PRO A 81 -20.16 -3.39 -3.58
CA PRO A 81 -21.00 -4.52 -3.18
C PRO A 81 -22.49 -4.16 -3.06
N ASP A 82 -22.80 -2.89 -2.86
CA ASP A 82 -24.15 -2.36 -2.85
C ASP A 82 -24.26 -1.15 -3.76
N LYS A 83 -25.47 -0.72 -4.07
CA LYS A 83 -25.75 0.47 -4.88
C LYS A 83 -26.05 1.68 -4.01
N CYS A 84 -25.54 1.72 -2.80
CA CYS A 84 -25.77 2.80 -1.86
C CYS A 84 -25.08 4.08 -2.34
N LYS A 85 -25.80 5.20 -2.33
CA LYS A 85 -25.26 6.51 -2.74
C LYS A 85 -24.17 7.04 -1.80
N GLN A 86 -24.06 6.50 -0.58
CA GLN A 86 -23.09 6.91 0.44
C GLN A 86 -22.07 5.80 0.71
N PHE A 87 -21.68 5.08 -0.33
CA PHE A 87 -20.71 4.02 -0.21
C PHE A 87 -19.29 4.61 -0.11
N PHE A 88 -18.64 4.33 1.02
CA PHE A 88 -17.22 4.63 1.20
C PHE A 88 -16.46 3.31 1.37
N PRO A 89 -15.61 2.93 0.41
CA PRO A 89 -14.76 1.76 0.58
C PRO A 89 -13.73 2.04 1.68
N ARG A 90 -13.31 0.98 2.36
CA ARG A 90 -12.15 1.08 3.22
C ARG A 90 -10.90 1.08 2.34
N LEU A 91 -10.21 2.21 2.27
CA LEU A 91 -9.01 2.37 1.46
C LEU A 91 -7.79 1.89 2.24
N LEU A 92 -7.18 0.81 1.77
CA LEU A 92 -5.94 0.30 2.34
C LEU A 92 -4.80 0.60 1.38
N VAL A 93 -3.97 1.58 1.73
CA VAL A 93 -2.77 1.91 0.97
C VAL A 93 -1.69 0.92 1.34
N ILE A 94 -1.13 0.25 0.34
CA ILE A 94 -0.03 -0.70 0.51
C ILE A 94 1.25 -0.03 0.03
N ASP A 95 2.23 0.05 0.93
CA ASP A 95 3.57 0.55 0.62
C ASP A 95 4.62 -0.48 1.02
N ASP A 96 5.78 -0.43 0.39
CA ASP A 96 6.90 -1.29 0.74
C ASP A 96 7.63 -0.80 2.00
N VAL A 97 7.89 0.49 2.07
CA VAL A 97 8.56 1.14 3.21
C VAL A 97 7.82 2.42 3.62
N TYR A 98 7.60 2.58 4.91
CA TYR A 98 7.16 3.84 5.51
C TYR A 98 8.31 4.46 6.28
N ASP A 99 8.90 5.51 5.74
CA ASP A 99 10.08 6.17 6.31
C ASP A 99 9.74 7.56 6.87
N THR A 100 9.71 8.58 6.03
CA THR A 100 9.46 9.97 6.45
C THR A 100 7.97 10.31 6.52
N GLY A 101 7.12 9.52 5.90
CA GLY A 101 5.68 9.77 5.79
C GLY A 101 5.31 10.72 4.64
N THR A 102 6.28 11.18 3.85
CA THR A 102 6.04 12.09 2.72
C THR A 102 5.08 11.49 1.71
N THR A 103 5.27 10.21 1.40
CA THR A 103 4.43 9.45 0.47
C THR A 103 2.96 9.44 0.92
N PHE A 104 2.71 9.05 2.16
CA PHE A 104 1.34 8.95 2.67
C PHE A 104 0.67 10.33 2.82
N ARG A 105 1.43 11.35 3.23
CA ARG A 105 0.90 12.71 3.29
C ARG A 105 0.45 13.21 1.92
N ALA A 106 1.24 12.93 0.86
CA ALA A 106 0.87 13.30 -0.50
C ALA A 106 -0.38 12.54 -0.98
N ILE A 107 -0.54 11.28 -0.63
CA ILE A 107 -1.73 10.48 -0.97
C ILE A 107 -2.97 11.05 -0.29
N LYS A 108 -2.87 11.45 0.97
CA LYS A 108 -4.00 12.03 1.72
C LYS A 108 -4.52 13.35 1.13
N GLU A 109 -3.74 14.02 0.30
CA GLU A 109 -4.18 15.24 -0.41
C GLU A 109 -5.12 14.95 -1.59
N LEU A 110 -5.22 13.71 -2.04
CA LEU A 110 -6.13 13.34 -3.12
C LEU A 110 -7.59 13.48 -2.67
N PRO A 111 -8.49 13.98 -3.56
CA PRO A 111 -9.89 14.19 -3.19
C PRO A 111 -10.58 12.94 -2.63
N GLU A 112 -10.25 11.76 -3.15
CA GLU A 112 -10.83 10.49 -2.72
C GLU A 112 -10.51 10.18 -1.25
N PHE A 113 -9.33 10.60 -0.78
CA PHE A 113 -8.93 10.47 0.63
C PHE A 113 -9.49 11.60 1.49
N GLN A 114 -9.57 12.82 0.93
CA GLN A 114 -10.16 13.97 1.64
C GLN A 114 -11.64 13.74 1.94
N ASN A 115 -12.37 13.09 1.05
CA ASN A 115 -13.80 12.85 1.16
C ASN A 115 -14.14 11.50 1.81
N ASN A 116 -13.17 10.64 2.07
CA ASN A 116 -13.37 9.33 2.68
C ASN A 116 -12.62 9.25 4.01
N PRO A 117 -13.32 9.14 5.15
CA PRO A 117 -12.68 9.07 6.46
C PRO A 117 -12.08 7.70 6.76
N ASP A 118 -12.38 6.67 5.97
CA ASP A 118 -11.99 5.29 6.26
C ASP A 118 -10.81 4.86 5.37
N TYR A 119 -9.62 5.26 5.78
CA TYR A 119 -8.38 4.87 5.11
C TYR A 119 -7.27 4.58 6.12
N CYS A 120 -6.33 3.75 5.71
CA CYS A 120 -5.08 3.50 6.46
C CYS A 120 -3.97 3.10 5.50
N LEU A 121 -2.74 3.17 5.98
CA LEU A 121 -1.57 2.66 5.27
C LEU A 121 -1.00 1.45 5.99
N LEU A 122 -0.67 0.42 5.22
CA LEU A 122 0.10 -0.74 5.67
C LEU A 122 1.39 -0.82 4.86
N ALA A 123 2.54 -0.80 5.55
CA ALA A 123 3.84 -1.00 4.94
C ALA A 123 4.44 -2.33 5.40
N LEU A 124 5.30 -2.92 4.58
CA LEU A 124 6.06 -4.09 5.01
C LEU A 124 7.11 -3.70 6.05
N PHE A 125 7.78 -2.57 5.84
CA PHE A 125 8.80 -2.05 6.73
C PHE A 125 8.52 -0.60 7.08
N GLY A 126 8.78 -0.23 8.31
CA GLY A 126 8.60 1.15 8.76
C GLY A 126 9.50 1.49 9.94
N ASN A 127 9.67 2.78 10.18
CA ASN A 127 10.48 3.28 11.28
C ASN A 127 9.79 4.36 12.12
N LYS A 128 8.53 4.63 11.82
CA LYS A 128 7.77 5.71 12.46
C LYS A 128 6.33 5.27 12.71
N ASN A 129 5.85 5.52 13.90
CA ASN A 129 4.47 5.27 14.28
C ASN A 129 3.62 6.51 14.04
N ASP A 130 2.56 6.36 13.27
CA ASP A 130 1.50 7.33 13.08
C ASP A 130 0.15 6.63 13.26
N ASP A 131 -0.90 7.37 13.63
CA ASP A 131 -2.20 6.80 13.99
C ASP A 131 -2.84 6.00 12.85
N ASP A 132 -2.65 6.46 11.59
CA ASP A 132 -3.24 5.84 10.40
C ASP A 132 -2.29 4.86 9.70
N VAL A 133 -1.17 4.53 10.32
CA VAL A 133 -0.12 3.74 9.70
C VAL A 133 0.22 2.53 10.56
N SER A 134 0.32 1.38 9.90
CA SER A 134 0.89 0.18 10.50
C SER A 134 1.99 -0.39 9.61
N TYR A 135 2.92 -1.13 10.19
CA TYR A 135 3.94 -1.85 9.45
C TYR A 135 4.20 -3.21 10.09
N ILE A 136 4.74 -4.13 9.29
CA ILE A 136 4.99 -5.51 9.74
C ILE A 136 6.34 -5.61 10.45
N HIS A 137 7.37 -4.98 9.86
CA HIS A 137 8.75 -5.05 10.38
C HIS A 137 9.31 -3.66 10.58
N GLU A 138 10.16 -3.51 11.58
CA GLU A 138 10.92 -2.29 11.79
C GLU A 138 12.07 -2.21 10.79
N GLN A 139 12.21 -1.07 10.11
CA GLN A 139 13.21 -0.89 9.06
C GLN A 139 14.65 -0.84 9.62
N LEU A 140 14.85 -0.23 10.78
CA LEU A 140 16.15 -0.07 11.44
C LEU A 140 17.22 0.59 10.54
N TYR A 141 16.80 1.56 9.72
CA TYR A 141 17.69 2.32 8.80
C TYR A 141 18.51 1.42 7.87
N ARG A 142 17.95 0.27 7.47
CA ARG A 142 18.57 -0.66 6.54
C ARG A 142 17.99 -0.48 5.14
N TRP A 143 18.80 -0.82 4.13
CA TRP A 143 18.30 -0.94 2.76
C TRP A 143 17.62 -2.31 2.61
N ILE A 144 16.35 -2.31 2.31
CA ILE A 144 15.60 -3.56 2.12
C ILE A 144 15.71 -4.01 0.67
N VAL A 145 16.13 -5.26 0.48
CA VAL A 145 16.17 -5.90 -0.85
C VAL A 145 14.99 -6.87 -0.92
N TYR A 146 13.98 -6.52 -1.69
CA TYR A 146 12.75 -7.30 -1.80
C TYR A 146 12.93 -8.52 -2.71
N PRO A 147 12.11 -9.58 -2.53
CA PRO A 147 12.24 -10.79 -3.33
C PRO A 147 12.09 -10.54 -4.84
N TRP A 148 11.18 -9.63 -5.20
CA TRP A 148 10.92 -9.28 -6.61
C TRP A 148 11.98 -8.38 -7.25
N GLU A 149 12.94 -7.90 -6.48
CA GLU A 149 14.08 -7.12 -6.98
C GLU A 149 15.27 -8.01 -7.37
N ARG A 150 15.14 -9.31 -7.17
CA ARG A 150 16.25 -10.25 -7.38
C ARG A 150 16.06 -11.06 -8.65
N VAL A 151 17.18 -11.42 -9.26
CA VAL A 151 17.21 -12.46 -10.29
C VAL A 151 17.66 -13.79 -9.70
N ALA A 152 17.25 -14.88 -10.31
CA ALA A 152 17.71 -16.20 -9.94
C ALA A 152 19.24 -16.25 -10.05
N GLY A 153 19.92 -16.83 -9.05
CA GLY A 153 21.37 -16.92 -9.01
C GLY A 153 22.04 -16.00 -8.01
N GLY A 154 21.29 -15.30 -7.16
CA GLY A 154 21.83 -14.72 -5.93
C GLY A 154 22.32 -13.30 -6.02
N MET A 155 21.67 -12.50 -6.78
CA MET A 155 21.90 -11.06 -6.60
C MET A 155 21.08 -10.49 -5.45
#